data_a3d293ca46605c0fb296260d47be376e
#
_entry.id   a3d293ca46605c0fb296260d47be376e
#
_cell.length_a   1.000
_cell.length_b   1.000
_cell.length_c   1.000
_cell.angle_alpha   90.00
_cell.angle_beta   90.00
_cell.angle_gamma   90.00
#
_symmetry.space_group_name_H-M   'P 1'
#
loop_
_entity.id
_entity.type
_entity.pdbx_description
1 polymer ?
#
loop_
_entity_poly.entity_id
_entity_poly.type
_entity_poly.pdbx_seq_one_letter_code
_entity_poly.pdbx_strand_id
1 'polypeptide(L)'
;MEIKNLICIQCPMGCPLEVEMENGEVVKVSGNTCKRGEVYAKKEVTSPTRTVTSTVKVENGELPVVAVKTKLDIPKSLIFECMAEINKAKAVAPVKIGDVIIENVCGTGVPVVATSNVN
;
A
#
# COMPACT_ATOMS: atom_id res chain seq x y z
N MET A 1 1.19 -19.31 22.93
CA MET A 1 1.58 -17.89 22.74
C MET A 1 2.68 -17.80 21.70
N GLU A 2 2.50 -16.96 20.68
CA GLU A 2 3.51 -16.72 19.67
C GLU A 2 4.18 -15.38 19.92
N ILE A 3 5.48 -15.31 19.64
CA ILE A 3 6.24 -14.07 19.72
C ILE A 3 6.78 -13.78 18.32
N LYS A 4 6.48 -12.59 17.82
CA LYS A 4 6.99 -12.13 16.53
C LYS A 4 7.88 -10.92 16.72
N ASN A 5 9.02 -10.92 16.04
CA ASN A 5 9.98 -9.82 16.08
C ASN A 5 9.86 -9.00 14.81
N LEU A 6 9.70 -7.70 14.95
CA LEU A 6 9.54 -6.76 13.84
C LEU A 6 10.51 -5.59 14.00
N ILE A 7 10.73 -4.88 12.91
CA ILE A 7 11.45 -3.60 12.92
C ILE A 7 10.46 -2.52 12.52
N CYS A 8 10.33 -1.48 13.34
CA CYS A 8 9.44 -0.36 13.05
C CYS A 8 9.91 0.40 11.81
N ILE A 9 9.04 0.58 10.83
CA ILE A 9 9.34 1.29 9.58
C ILE A 9 8.71 2.68 9.53
N GLN A 10 8.06 3.12 10.62
CA GLN A 10 7.34 4.40 10.64
C GLN A 10 8.28 5.61 10.79
N CYS A 11 9.52 5.38 11.19
CA CYS A 11 10.52 6.43 11.26
C CYS A 11 11.91 5.84 10.97
N PRO A 12 12.93 6.68 10.68
CA PRO A 12 14.27 6.20 10.33
C PRO A 12 15.02 5.47 11.44
N MET A 13 14.52 5.50 12.67
CA MET A 13 15.21 4.89 13.82
C MET A 13 15.27 3.36 13.75
N GLY A 14 14.32 2.72 13.07
CA GLY A 14 14.32 1.26 12.93
C GLY A 14 14.21 0.52 14.24
N CYS A 15 13.35 0.98 15.16
CA CYS A 15 13.21 0.39 16.49
C CYS A 15 12.79 -1.08 16.41
N PRO A 16 13.46 -2.00 17.12
CA PRO A 16 13.03 -3.38 17.21
C PRO A 16 11.73 -3.49 18.02
N LEU A 17 10.82 -4.33 17.56
CA LEU A 17 9.52 -4.54 18.19
C LEU A 17 9.34 -6.02 18.50
N GLU A 18 8.77 -6.31 19.65
CA GLU A 18 8.38 -7.66 20.04
C GLU A 18 6.87 -7.69 20.21
N VAL A 19 6.19 -8.57 19.48
CA VAL A 19 4.74 -8.71 19.51
C VAL A 19 4.39 -10.07 20.10
N GLU A 20 3.69 -10.09 21.21
CA GLU A 20 3.15 -11.31 21.81
C GLU A 20 1.74 -11.53 21.29
N MET A 21 1.50 -12.70 20.71
CA MET A 21 0.20 -13.07 20.13
C MET A 21 -0.33 -14.34 20.78
N GLU A 22 -1.66 -14.39 20.94
CA GLU A 22 -2.35 -15.57 21.42
C GLU A 22 -3.66 -15.74 20.62
N ASN A 23 -3.84 -16.92 20.03
CA ASN A 23 -5.03 -17.24 19.21
C ASN A 23 -5.29 -16.24 18.08
N GLY A 24 -4.23 -15.73 17.45
CA GLY A 24 -4.34 -14.76 16.35
C GLY A 24 -4.57 -13.33 16.81
N GLU A 25 -4.59 -13.06 18.11
CA GLU A 25 -4.78 -11.71 18.65
C GLU A 25 -3.50 -11.19 19.28
N VAL A 26 -3.27 -9.88 19.16
CA VAL A 26 -2.14 -9.21 19.79
C VAL A 26 -2.44 -9.01 21.27
N VAL A 27 -1.60 -9.61 22.12
CA VAL A 27 -1.70 -9.49 23.57
C VAL A 27 -0.86 -8.32 24.09
N LYS A 28 0.36 -8.19 23.57
CA LYS A 28 1.30 -7.17 24.02
C LYS A 28 2.27 -6.79 22.91
N VAL A 29 2.63 -5.51 22.86
CA VAL A 29 3.69 -4.97 22.00
C VAL A 29 4.72 -4.29 22.90
N SER A 30 5.98 -4.65 22.75
CA SER A 30 7.08 -4.05 23.50
C SER A 30 8.23 -3.65 22.60
N GLY A 31 9.15 -2.84 23.13
CA GLY A 31 10.29 -2.33 22.36
C GLY A 31 9.99 -1.06 21.58
N ASN A 32 8.73 -0.65 21.49
CA ASN A 32 8.36 0.58 20.79
C ASN A 32 8.79 1.82 21.59
N THR A 33 9.45 2.77 20.91
CA THR A 33 9.80 4.06 21.50
C THR A 33 8.67 5.08 21.39
N CYS A 34 7.71 4.84 20.49
CA CYS A 34 6.54 5.70 20.32
C CYS A 34 5.31 4.88 19.95
N LYS A 35 4.15 5.52 20.08
CA LYS A 35 2.87 4.88 19.78
C LYS A 35 2.76 4.39 18.33
N ARG A 36 3.47 5.04 17.40
CA ARG A 36 3.48 4.63 16.00
C ARG A 36 4.02 3.21 15.81
N GLY A 37 5.04 2.82 16.59
CA GLY A 37 5.57 1.47 16.56
C GLY A 37 4.55 0.44 17.01
N GLU A 38 3.79 0.74 18.06
CA GLU A 38 2.72 -0.13 18.55
C GLU A 38 1.62 -0.31 17.50
N VAL A 39 1.16 0.78 16.88
CA VAL A 39 0.14 0.75 15.83
C VAL A 39 0.62 -0.06 14.63
N TYR A 40 1.85 0.16 14.20
CA TYR A 40 2.46 -0.58 13.10
C TYR A 40 2.50 -2.08 13.40
N ALA A 41 2.99 -2.46 14.58
CA ALA A 41 3.13 -3.86 14.95
C ALA A 41 1.79 -4.59 14.96
N LYS A 42 0.77 -3.98 15.54
CA LYS A 42 -0.58 -4.55 15.57
C LYS A 42 -1.13 -4.77 14.16
N LYS A 43 -0.98 -3.78 13.29
CA LYS A 43 -1.45 -3.84 11.91
C LYS A 43 -0.70 -4.89 11.10
N GLU A 44 0.62 -4.95 11.24
CA GLU A 44 1.47 -5.86 10.46
C GLU A 44 1.18 -7.33 10.74
N VAL A 45 0.88 -7.67 11.98
CA VAL A 45 0.62 -9.07 12.36
C VAL A 45 -0.84 -9.50 12.24
N THR A 46 -1.77 -8.55 12.11
CA THR A 46 -3.20 -8.85 11.99
C THR A 46 -3.73 -8.59 10.59
N SER A 47 -3.59 -7.38 10.09
CA SER A 47 -4.13 -6.98 8.78
C SER A 47 -3.16 -6.02 8.10
N PRO A 48 -2.02 -6.50 7.59
CA PRO A 48 -1.05 -5.62 6.95
C PRO A 48 -1.62 -5.00 5.68
N THR A 49 -1.37 -3.72 5.48
CA THR A 49 -1.79 -2.98 4.30
C THR A 49 -0.59 -2.29 3.67
N ARG A 50 -0.67 -2.03 2.37
CA ARG A 50 0.41 -1.38 1.60
C ARG A 50 -0.18 -0.48 0.54
N THR A 51 0.50 0.63 0.26
CA THR A 51 0.23 1.45 -0.91
C THR A 51 0.93 0.82 -2.11
N VAL A 52 0.18 0.57 -3.17
CA VAL A 52 0.74 0.00 -4.39
C VAL A 52 1.04 1.14 -5.36
N THR A 53 2.25 1.14 -5.91
CA THR A 53 2.67 2.07 -6.97
C THR A 53 3.05 1.29 -8.21
N SER A 54 2.73 1.81 -9.39
CA SER A 54 3.02 1.16 -10.65
C SER A 54 2.92 2.17 -11.79
N THR A 55 2.83 1.67 -13.03
CA THR A 55 2.59 2.48 -14.22
C THR A 55 1.48 1.86 -15.06
N VAL A 56 0.73 2.69 -15.78
CA VAL A 56 -0.23 2.23 -16.78
C VAL A 56 0.16 2.79 -18.15
N LYS A 57 -0.20 2.07 -19.21
CA LYS A 57 0.03 2.53 -20.58
C LYS A 57 -0.82 3.75 -20.88
N VAL A 58 -0.25 4.71 -21.59
CA VAL A 58 -0.94 5.93 -22.02
C VAL A 58 -1.07 5.91 -23.54
N GLU A 59 -2.29 6.12 -24.02
CA GLU A 59 -2.57 6.31 -25.45
C GLU A 59 -2.59 7.79 -25.78
N ASN A 60 -2.03 8.16 -26.92
CA ASN A 60 -2.00 9.54 -27.44
C ASN A 60 -1.25 10.53 -26.52
N GLY A 61 -0.34 10.04 -25.69
CA GLY A 61 0.45 10.87 -24.78
C GLY A 61 1.87 11.10 -25.26
N GLU A 62 2.53 12.10 -24.69
CA GLU A 62 3.95 12.36 -24.93
C GLU A 62 4.82 11.23 -24.37
N LEU A 63 4.36 10.58 -23.30
CA LEU A 63 5.04 9.47 -22.67
C LEU A 63 4.23 8.19 -22.85
N PRO A 64 4.89 7.03 -22.98
CA PRO A 64 4.20 5.77 -23.18
C PRO A 64 3.48 5.25 -21.93
N VAL A 65 3.84 5.76 -20.75
CA VAL A 65 3.26 5.34 -19.46
C VAL A 65 3.10 6.53 -18.52
N VAL A 66 2.20 6.38 -17.55
CA VAL A 66 2.03 7.34 -16.47
C VAL A 66 2.15 6.59 -15.14
N ALA A 67 2.83 7.22 -14.17
CA ALA A 67 2.94 6.65 -12.83
C ALA A 67 1.60 6.75 -12.11
N VAL A 68 1.23 5.70 -11.40
CA VAL A 68 -0.03 5.62 -10.64
C VAL A 68 0.23 5.02 -9.25
N LYS A 69 -0.72 5.24 -8.36
CA LYS A 69 -0.70 4.63 -7.03
C LYS A 69 -2.13 4.38 -6.54
N THR A 70 -2.28 3.48 -5.59
CA THR A 70 -3.53 3.38 -4.84
C THR A 70 -3.66 4.62 -3.96
N LYS A 71 -4.82 5.24 -3.93
CA LYS A 71 -5.06 6.45 -3.14
C LYS A 71 -4.91 6.18 -1.65
N LEU A 72 -5.32 4.99 -1.21
CA LEU A 72 -5.20 4.51 0.16
C LEU A 72 -4.51 3.15 0.14
N ASP A 73 -4.07 2.68 1.32
CA ASP A 73 -3.50 1.35 1.45
C ASP A 73 -4.55 0.27 1.15
N ILE A 74 -4.09 -0.83 0.56
CA ILE A 74 -4.91 -2.02 0.33
C ILE A 74 -4.32 -3.19 1.12
N PRO A 75 -5.09 -4.26 1.39
CA PRO A 75 -4.55 -5.45 2.05
C PRO A 75 -3.34 -6.00 1.30
N LYS A 76 -2.27 -6.32 2.03
CA LYS A 76 -1.03 -6.84 1.46
C LYS A 76 -1.27 -8.09 0.60
N SER A 77 -2.24 -8.93 0.97
CA SER A 77 -2.61 -10.13 0.23
C SER A 77 -3.15 -9.84 -1.17
N LEU A 78 -3.59 -8.62 -1.45
CA LEU A 78 -4.17 -8.23 -2.74
C LEU A 78 -3.18 -7.50 -3.66
N ILE A 79 -1.91 -7.34 -3.25
CA ILE A 79 -0.92 -6.60 -4.05
C ILE A 79 -0.79 -7.18 -5.46
N PHE A 80 -0.61 -8.49 -5.58
CA PHE A 80 -0.43 -9.14 -6.89
C PHE A 80 -1.68 -9.02 -7.77
N GLU A 81 -2.87 -9.15 -7.19
CA GLU A 81 -4.12 -8.98 -7.92
C GLU A 81 -4.30 -7.53 -8.37
N CYS A 82 -3.95 -6.58 -7.50
CA CYS A 82 -3.96 -5.17 -7.81
C CYS A 82 -3.01 -4.85 -8.97
N MET A 83 -1.80 -5.38 -8.94
CA MET A 83 -0.82 -5.19 -10.02
C MET A 83 -1.33 -5.77 -11.34
N ALA A 84 -2.01 -6.91 -11.31
CA ALA A 84 -2.60 -7.50 -12.51
C ALA A 84 -3.69 -6.60 -13.10
N GLU A 85 -4.53 -6.00 -12.27
CA GLU A 85 -5.54 -5.04 -12.74
C GLU A 85 -4.89 -3.77 -13.32
N ILE A 86 -3.88 -3.24 -12.64
CA ILE A 86 -3.15 -2.06 -13.13
C ILE A 86 -2.49 -2.35 -14.48
N ASN A 87 -1.90 -3.53 -14.65
CA ASN A 87 -1.27 -3.91 -15.91
C ASN A 87 -2.24 -4.02 -17.09
N LYS A 88 -3.51 -4.27 -16.82
CA LYS A 88 -4.56 -4.33 -17.84
C LYS A 88 -5.18 -2.97 -18.12
N ALA A 89 -5.00 -2.00 -17.23
CA ALA A 89 -5.57 -0.68 -17.37
C ALA A 89 -4.79 0.13 -18.39
N LYS A 90 -5.48 1.08 -19.03
CA LYS A 90 -4.89 2.03 -19.94
C LYS A 90 -5.45 3.42 -19.64
N ALA A 91 -4.64 4.44 -19.82
CA ALA A 91 -5.07 5.82 -19.72
C ALA A 91 -4.99 6.48 -21.09
N VAL A 92 -5.78 7.52 -21.29
CA VAL A 92 -5.76 8.32 -22.51
C VAL A 92 -5.32 9.74 -22.14
N ALA A 93 -4.29 10.25 -22.82
CA ALA A 93 -3.81 11.61 -22.56
C ALA A 93 -4.87 12.65 -22.96
N PRO A 94 -4.91 13.82 -22.29
CA PRO A 94 -4.02 14.19 -21.19
C PRO A 94 -4.39 13.53 -19.86
N VAL A 95 -3.37 13.19 -19.08
CA VAL A 95 -3.53 12.65 -17.73
C VAL A 95 -2.90 13.62 -16.73
N LYS A 96 -3.61 13.93 -15.67
CA LYS A 96 -3.14 14.86 -14.63
C LYS A 96 -3.02 14.15 -13.28
N ILE A 97 -2.16 14.66 -12.42
CA ILE A 97 -2.02 14.18 -11.05
C ILE A 97 -3.39 14.17 -10.37
N GLY A 98 -3.75 13.05 -9.79
CA GLY A 98 -5.03 12.86 -9.11
C GLY A 98 -6.13 12.29 -9.98
N ASP A 99 -5.92 12.16 -11.30
CA ASP A 99 -6.92 11.54 -12.17
C ASP A 99 -7.12 10.08 -11.78
N VAL A 100 -8.38 9.67 -11.66
CA VAL A 100 -8.73 8.29 -11.32
C VAL A 100 -8.57 7.41 -12.55
N ILE A 101 -7.70 6.41 -12.45
CA ILE A 101 -7.45 5.45 -13.54
C ILE A 101 -8.32 4.20 -13.33
N ILE A 102 -8.42 3.73 -12.09
CA ILE A 102 -9.29 2.62 -11.70
C ILE A 102 -10.09 3.09 -10.50
N GLU A 103 -11.41 3.02 -10.54
CA GLU A 103 -12.26 3.49 -9.45
C GLU A 103 -12.26 2.58 -8.23
N ASN A 104 -12.13 1.27 -8.45
CA ASN A 104 -12.25 0.28 -7.38
C ASN A 104 -11.35 -0.91 -7.70
N VAL A 105 -10.08 -0.82 -7.29
CA VAL A 105 -9.11 -1.87 -7.57
C VAL A 105 -9.38 -3.10 -6.69
N CYS A 106 -9.46 -4.26 -7.30
CA CYS A 106 -9.68 -5.55 -6.61
C CYS A 106 -10.86 -5.57 -5.63
N GLY A 107 -11.87 -4.76 -5.86
CA GLY A 107 -13.03 -4.70 -4.96
C GLY A 107 -12.76 -4.10 -3.58
N THR A 108 -11.64 -3.40 -3.41
CA THR A 108 -11.26 -2.79 -2.12
C THR A 108 -11.96 -1.47 -1.82
N GLY A 109 -12.62 -0.88 -2.82
CA GLY A 109 -13.17 0.47 -2.70
C GLY A 109 -12.12 1.57 -2.82
N VAL A 110 -10.86 1.22 -3.09
CA VAL A 110 -9.74 2.17 -3.21
C VAL A 110 -9.48 2.49 -4.67
N PRO A 111 -9.47 3.77 -5.07
CA PRO A 111 -9.14 4.13 -6.43
C PRO A 111 -7.62 4.14 -6.67
N VAL A 112 -7.23 3.85 -7.92
CA VAL A 112 -5.87 4.04 -8.40
C VAL A 112 -5.83 5.37 -9.13
N VAL A 113 -4.92 6.24 -8.73
CA VAL A 113 -4.84 7.61 -9.25
C VAL A 113 -3.46 7.89 -9.86
N ALA A 114 -3.42 8.80 -10.83
CA ALA A 114 -2.17 9.22 -11.44
C ALA A 114 -1.34 10.05 -10.46
N THR A 115 -0.03 9.84 -10.46
CA THR A 115 0.92 10.59 -9.64
C THR A 115 1.79 11.54 -10.46
N SER A 116 1.62 11.54 -11.77
CA SER A 116 2.34 12.43 -12.67
C SER A 116 1.41 12.93 -13.79
N ASN A 117 1.85 13.95 -14.51
CA ASN A 117 1.13 14.49 -15.65
C ASN A 117 1.71 13.92 -16.94
N VAL A 118 0.84 13.57 -17.90
CA VAL A 118 1.20 13.18 -19.27
C VAL A 118 0.27 13.91 -20.22
N ASN A 119 0.84 14.73 -21.06
CA ASN A 119 0.09 15.50 -22.08
C ASN A 119 -0.10 14.70 -23.36
#